data_17f771c01c92ac7a71cd0be991f7fab8
#
_entry.id   17f771c01c92ac7a71cd0be991f7fab8
#
_cell.length_a   1.000
_cell.length_b   1.000
_cell.length_c   1.000
_cell.angle_alpha   90.00
_cell.angle_beta   90.00
_cell.angle_gamma   90.00
#
_symmetry.space_group_name_H-M   'P 1'
#
loop_
_entity.id
_entity.type
_entity.pdbx_description
1 polymer ?
#
loop_
_entity_poly.entity_id
_entity_poly.type
_entity_poly.pdbx_seq_one_letter_code
_entity_poly.pdbx_strand_id
1 'polypeptide(L)'
;TRLYPLTRGVSKQLMPVFDKPMIYYPLSTLMLAGIRDILIITTPEDSEQFQRVLGDGRAFGVALSYAVQPNPDGLAQAFHIGADFVSGSHSALVLGDNIFYGHGLPELLQSASARVEGASVFAYQVTNPQDYG
;
A
#
# COMPACT_ATOMS: atom_id res chain seq x y z
N THR A 1 -1.33 -7.32 17.61
CA THR A 1 -2.32 -7.20 16.51
C THR A 1 -3.52 -8.09 16.79
N ARG A 2 -4.69 -7.78 16.20
CA ARG A 2 -5.93 -8.60 16.30
C ARG A 2 -5.77 -10.01 15.70
N LEU A 3 -4.71 -10.25 14.91
CA LEU A 3 -4.40 -11.54 14.29
C LEU A 3 -3.35 -12.36 15.07
N TYR A 4 -3.00 -11.94 16.29
CA TYR A 4 -2.13 -12.75 17.13
C TYR A 4 -2.81 -14.11 17.47
N PRO A 5 -2.08 -15.28 17.46
CA PRO A 5 -0.64 -15.40 17.30
C PRO A 5 -0.13 -15.58 15.85
N LEU A 6 -1.00 -15.55 14.83
CA LEU A 6 -0.64 -15.80 13.44
C LEU A 6 0.43 -14.83 12.91
N THR A 7 0.40 -13.59 13.39
CA THR A 7 1.36 -12.53 13.00
C THR A 7 2.67 -12.57 13.79
N ARG A 8 2.94 -13.63 14.54
CA ARG A 8 4.15 -13.73 15.35
C ARG A 8 5.42 -13.96 14.52
N GLY A 9 5.29 -14.62 13.38
CA GLY A 9 6.43 -14.97 12.52
C GLY A 9 6.29 -14.49 11.07
N VAL A 10 5.17 -13.83 10.74
CA VAL A 10 4.89 -13.35 9.37
C VAL A 10 4.19 -12.01 9.46
N SER A 11 4.60 -11.06 8.63
CA SER A 11 3.90 -9.78 8.50
C SER A 11 2.43 -9.99 8.13
N LYS A 12 1.53 -9.21 8.75
CA LYS A 12 0.09 -9.25 8.47
C LYS A 12 -0.21 -9.16 6.97
N GLN A 13 0.50 -8.30 6.27
CA GLN A 13 0.30 -8.02 4.85
C GLN A 13 0.74 -9.19 3.94
N LEU A 14 1.56 -10.11 4.44
CA LEU A 14 1.97 -11.32 3.73
C LEU A 14 1.08 -12.53 4.00
N MET A 15 0.14 -12.40 4.95
CA MET A 15 -0.83 -13.46 5.21
C MET A 15 -1.81 -13.60 4.06
N PRO A 16 -2.25 -14.84 3.75
CA PRO A 16 -3.19 -15.07 2.67
C PRO A 16 -4.57 -14.50 3.01
N VAL A 17 -5.15 -13.82 2.04
CA VAL A 17 -6.56 -13.46 2.00
C VAL A 17 -7.15 -14.15 0.77
N PHE A 18 -7.93 -15.18 0.99
CA PHE A 18 -8.43 -16.10 -0.01
C PHE A 18 -7.26 -16.85 -0.71
N ASP A 19 -6.85 -16.48 -1.91
CA ASP A 19 -5.91 -17.20 -2.77
C ASP A 19 -4.53 -16.52 -2.90
N LYS A 20 -4.34 -15.34 -2.27
CA LYS A 20 -3.10 -14.57 -2.42
C LYS A 20 -2.75 -13.76 -1.17
N PRO A 21 -1.47 -13.36 -0.99
CA PRO A 21 -1.06 -12.47 0.09
C PRO A 21 -1.84 -11.16 0.09
N MET A 22 -2.18 -10.66 1.27
CA MET A 22 -2.95 -9.43 1.44
C MET A 22 -2.36 -8.24 0.68
N ILE A 23 -1.03 -8.13 0.62
CA ILE A 23 -0.33 -7.04 -0.08
C ILE A 23 -0.67 -6.92 -1.58
N TYR A 24 -1.14 -8.00 -2.21
CA TYR A 24 -1.52 -7.98 -3.63
C TYR A 24 -2.76 -7.13 -3.90
N TYR A 25 -3.64 -6.96 -2.91
CA TYR A 25 -4.84 -6.14 -3.04
C TYR A 25 -4.51 -4.65 -3.18
N PRO A 26 -3.77 -4.01 -2.23
CA PRO A 26 -3.37 -2.62 -2.42
C PRO A 26 -2.43 -2.43 -3.62
N LEU A 27 -1.57 -3.40 -3.94
CA LEU A 27 -0.74 -3.36 -5.15
C LEU A 27 -1.61 -3.30 -6.41
N SER A 28 -2.62 -4.16 -6.52
CA SER A 28 -3.55 -4.14 -7.65
C SER A 28 -4.36 -2.83 -7.72
N THR A 29 -4.69 -2.23 -6.58
CA THR A 29 -5.36 -0.92 -6.53
C THR A 29 -4.50 0.17 -7.17
N LEU A 30 -3.20 0.23 -6.84
CA LEU A 30 -2.27 1.16 -7.49
C LEU A 30 -2.14 0.89 -8.99
N MET A 31 -2.10 -0.38 -9.39
CA MET A 31 -2.04 -0.76 -10.80
C MET A 31 -3.30 -0.36 -11.57
N LEU A 32 -4.49 -0.46 -10.98
CA LEU A 32 -5.75 0.03 -11.54
C LEU A 32 -5.77 1.55 -11.69
N ALA A 33 -5.10 2.28 -10.80
CA ALA A 33 -4.89 3.71 -10.91
C ALA A 33 -3.87 4.11 -12.01
N GLY A 34 -3.26 3.14 -12.69
CA GLY A 34 -2.23 3.37 -13.72
C GLY A 34 -0.82 3.55 -13.17
N ILE A 35 -0.61 3.43 -11.86
CA ILE A 35 0.70 3.59 -11.21
C ILE A 35 1.56 2.35 -11.49
N ARG A 36 2.82 2.58 -11.89
CA ARG A 36 3.77 1.50 -12.24
C ARG A 36 5.08 1.56 -11.47
N ASP A 37 5.46 2.72 -10.96
CA ASP A 37 6.62 2.89 -10.09
C ASP A 37 6.10 2.92 -8.64
N ILE A 38 6.50 1.95 -7.82
CA ILE A 38 5.94 1.74 -6.49
C ILE A 38 7.07 1.53 -5.48
N LEU A 39 7.05 2.29 -4.40
CA LEU A 39 7.94 2.13 -3.26
C LEU A 39 7.23 1.33 -2.17
N ILE A 40 7.79 0.20 -1.79
CA ILE A 40 7.34 -0.61 -0.66
C ILE A 40 8.14 -0.20 0.57
N ILE A 41 7.45 0.33 1.58
CA ILE A 41 8.06 0.72 2.86
C ILE A 41 7.67 -0.32 3.91
N THR A 42 8.66 -0.93 4.52
CA THR A 42 8.47 -2.01 5.49
C THR A 42 9.28 -1.76 6.77
N THR A 43 9.01 -2.56 7.80
CA THR A 43 9.92 -2.65 8.95
C THR A 43 11.22 -3.34 8.54
N PRO A 44 12.33 -3.16 9.32
CA PRO A 44 13.57 -3.89 9.05
C PRO A 44 13.40 -5.40 9.02
N GLU A 45 12.60 -5.94 9.93
CA GLU A 45 12.38 -7.38 10.11
C GLU A 45 11.61 -8.01 8.93
N ASP A 46 10.70 -7.24 8.33
CA ASP A 46 9.81 -7.74 7.28
C ASP A 46 10.40 -7.57 5.86
N SER A 47 11.38 -6.68 5.69
CA SER A 47 11.89 -6.24 4.38
C SER A 47 12.29 -7.41 3.47
N GLU A 48 13.04 -8.38 3.99
CA GLU A 48 13.48 -9.54 3.22
C GLU A 48 12.30 -10.40 2.76
N GLN A 49 11.28 -10.56 3.60
CA GLN A 49 10.09 -11.36 3.27
C GLN A 49 9.30 -10.70 2.13
N PHE A 50 9.12 -9.38 2.17
CA PHE A 50 8.44 -8.65 1.09
C PHE A 50 9.22 -8.75 -0.23
N GLN A 51 10.54 -8.57 -0.21
CA GLN A 51 11.38 -8.70 -1.39
C GLN A 51 11.32 -10.12 -1.98
N ARG A 52 11.27 -11.16 -1.15
CA ARG A 52 11.14 -12.55 -1.60
C ARG A 52 9.80 -12.81 -2.28
N VAL A 53 8.71 -12.22 -1.79
CA VAL A 53 7.35 -12.43 -2.32
C VAL A 53 7.10 -11.61 -3.59
N LEU A 54 7.56 -10.36 -3.62
CA LEU A 54 7.21 -9.39 -4.67
C LEU A 54 8.30 -9.23 -5.73
N GLY A 55 9.56 -9.56 -5.39
CA GLY A 55 10.70 -9.38 -6.30
C GLY A 55 10.91 -7.92 -6.70
N ASP A 56 11.30 -7.70 -7.93
CA ASP A 56 11.46 -6.37 -8.54
C ASP A 56 10.17 -5.83 -9.20
N GLY A 57 9.08 -6.57 -9.11
CA GLY A 57 7.78 -6.19 -9.66
C GLY A 57 7.56 -6.54 -11.13
N ARG A 58 8.58 -6.95 -11.87
CA ARG A 58 8.45 -7.25 -13.32
C ARG A 58 7.40 -8.32 -13.61
N ALA A 59 7.26 -9.32 -12.72
CA ALA A 59 6.25 -10.35 -12.85
C ALA A 59 4.81 -9.80 -12.82
N PHE A 60 4.61 -8.60 -12.26
CA PHE A 60 3.33 -7.90 -12.19
C PHE A 60 3.22 -6.74 -13.19
N GLY A 61 4.27 -6.47 -13.96
CA GLY A 61 4.31 -5.35 -14.90
C GLY A 61 4.48 -3.98 -14.22
N VAL A 62 5.15 -3.95 -13.07
CA VAL A 62 5.50 -2.74 -12.30
C VAL A 62 6.99 -2.72 -11.98
N ALA A 63 7.51 -1.58 -11.55
CA ALA A 63 8.82 -1.45 -10.95
C ALA A 63 8.67 -1.25 -9.45
N LEU A 64 9.25 -2.15 -8.65
CA LEU A 64 9.23 -2.08 -7.20
C LEU A 64 10.59 -1.64 -6.66
N SER A 65 10.55 -0.64 -5.79
CA SER A 65 11.66 -0.22 -4.94
C SER A 65 11.32 -0.49 -3.48
N TYR A 66 12.33 -0.59 -2.63
CA TYR A 66 12.13 -0.93 -1.22
C TYR A 66 12.84 0.08 -0.33
N ALA A 67 12.17 0.47 0.75
CA ALA A 67 12.73 1.28 1.81
C ALA A 67 12.32 0.74 3.18
N VAL A 68 13.11 1.08 4.19
CA VAL A 68 12.87 0.61 5.56
C VAL A 68 12.43 1.78 6.43
N GLN A 69 11.36 1.58 7.19
CA GLN A 69 10.91 2.44 8.27
C GLN A 69 11.41 1.84 9.59
N PRO A 70 12.43 2.44 10.23
CA PRO A 70 13.05 1.83 11.43
C PRO A 70 12.11 1.77 12.64
N ASN A 71 11.25 2.78 12.78
CA ASN A 71 10.31 2.92 13.89
C ASN A 71 8.90 3.24 13.37
N PRO A 72 7.85 2.80 14.06
CA PRO A 72 6.45 3.06 13.66
C PRO A 72 6.02 4.50 14.06
N ASP A 73 6.66 5.51 13.48
CA ASP A 73 6.45 6.93 13.80
C ASP A 73 5.26 7.56 13.03
N GLY A 74 4.38 6.72 12.52
CA GLY A 74 3.14 7.13 11.85
C GLY A 74 3.24 7.16 10.33
N LEU A 75 2.08 7.34 9.68
CA LEU A 75 1.93 7.24 8.22
C LEU A 75 2.62 8.38 7.47
N ALA A 76 2.67 9.58 8.06
CA ALA A 76 3.31 10.74 7.45
C ALA A 76 4.81 10.53 7.22
N GLN A 77 5.46 9.69 8.03
CA GLN A 77 6.87 9.35 7.87
C GLN A 77 7.16 8.69 6.50
N ALA A 78 6.18 8.01 5.90
CA ALA A 78 6.32 7.42 4.57
C ALA A 78 6.74 8.46 3.52
N PHE A 79 6.23 9.69 3.60
CA PHE A 79 6.61 10.77 2.68
C PHE A 79 8.02 11.29 2.93
N HIS A 80 8.52 11.23 4.17
CA HIS A 80 9.91 11.56 4.47
C HIS A 80 10.86 10.48 3.95
N ILE A 81 10.53 9.22 4.18
CA ILE A 81 11.33 8.07 3.70
C ILE A 81 11.34 8.02 2.16
N GLY A 82 10.19 8.26 1.54
CA GLY A 82 10.02 8.24 0.10
C GLY A 82 10.26 9.58 -0.59
N ALA A 83 10.81 10.60 0.08
CA ALA A 83 10.91 11.96 -0.45
C ALA A 83 11.61 12.03 -1.81
N ASP A 84 12.74 11.37 -1.95
CA ASP A 84 13.49 11.31 -3.21
C ASP A 84 12.72 10.54 -4.29
N PHE A 85 12.01 9.48 -3.89
CA PHE A 85 11.21 8.66 -4.81
C PHE A 85 10.02 9.44 -5.40
N VAL A 86 9.34 10.25 -4.59
CA VAL A 86 8.15 11.02 -5.03
C VAL A 86 8.50 12.42 -5.54
N SER A 87 9.76 12.84 -5.44
CA SER A 87 10.20 14.20 -5.76
C SER A 87 9.77 14.62 -7.15
N GLY A 88 9.06 15.75 -7.25
CA GLY A 88 8.63 16.35 -8.50
C GLY A 88 7.49 15.61 -9.22
N SER A 89 6.87 14.62 -8.58
CA SER A 89 5.79 13.82 -9.17
C SER A 89 4.54 13.81 -8.31
N HIS A 90 3.39 13.59 -8.94
CA HIS A 90 2.18 13.23 -8.21
C HIS A 90 2.38 11.85 -7.57
N SER A 91 1.91 11.69 -6.36
CA SER A 91 2.09 10.44 -5.62
C SER A 91 0.78 9.97 -4.99
N ALA A 92 0.67 8.67 -4.78
CA ALA A 92 -0.41 8.03 -4.03
C ALA A 92 0.18 7.24 -2.87
N LEU A 93 -0.52 7.24 -1.74
CA LEU A 93 -0.20 6.41 -0.58
C LEU A 93 -1.34 5.44 -0.33
N VAL A 94 -1.02 4.18 -0.16
CA VAL A 94 -1.95 3.13 0.26
C VAL A 94 -1.31 2.29 1.35
N LEU A 95 -2.11 1.88 2.34
CA LEU A 95 -1.62 0.98 3.38
C LEU A 95 -1.63 -0.47 2.87
N GLY A 96 -0.62 -1.24 3.23
CA GLY A 96 -0.42 -2.61 2.78
C GLY A 96 -1.49 -3.62 3.25
N ASP A 97 -2.39 -3.21 4.13
CA ASP A 97 -3.51 -4.00 4.64
C ASP A 97 -4.89 -3.45 4.25
N ASN A 98 -4.94 -2.45 3.38
CA ASN A 98 -6.20 -1.93 2.86
C ASN A 98 -6.66 -2.72 1.64
N ILE A 99 -7.89 -3.21 1.71
CA ILE A 99 -8.55 -3.90 0.60
C ILE A 99 -9.67 -3.00 0.08
N PHE A 100 -9.47 -2.46 -1.12
CA PHE A 100 -10.47 -1.66 -1.80
C PHE A 100 -11.35 -2.56 -2.67
N TYR A 101 -12.65 -2.41 -2.51
CA TYR A 101 -13.63 -3.13 -3.30
C TYR A 101 -14.86 -2.25 -3.52
N GLY A 102 -15.37 -2.24 -4.74
CA GLY A 102 -16.61 -1.51 -5.05
C GLY A 102 -16.82 -1.33 -6.54
N HIS A 103 -18.08 -1.08 -6.90
CA HIS A 103 -18.44 -0.73 -8.27
C HIS A 103 -17.84 0.62 -8.65
N GLY A 104 -17.29 0.73 -9.85
CA GLY A 104 -16.71 1.99 -10.33
C GLY A 104 -15.36 2.37 -9.72
N LEU A 105 -14.70 1.44 -8.98
CA LEU A 105 -13.39 1.71 -8.39
C LEU A 105 -12.33 2.14 -9.42
N PRO A 106 -12.18 1.50 -10.58
CA PRO A 106 -11.19 1.94 -11.58
C PRO A 106 -11.41 3.38 -12.05
N GLU A 107 -12.66 3.78 -12.29
CA GLU A 107 -13.03 5.13 -12.73
C GLU A 107 -12.73 6.17 -11.65
N LEU A 108 -13.01 5.85 -10.39
CA LEU A 108 -12.69 6.71 -9.25
C LEU A 108 -11.16 6.90 -9.09
N LEU A 109 -10.39 5.83 -9.23
CA LEU A 109 -8.93 5.87 -9.15
C LEU A 109 -8.33 6.67 -10.31
N GLN A 110 -8.83 6.49 -11.52
CA GLN A 110 -8.39 7.25 -12.70
C GLN A 110 -8.73 8.74 -12.57
N SER A 111 -9.93 9.06 -12.09
CA SER A 111 -10.32 10.45 -11.81
C SER A 111 -9.43 11.12 -10.76
N ALA A 112 -9.09 10.40 -9.70
CA ALA A 112 -8.16 10.89 -8.68
C ALA A 112 -6.74 11.08 -9.23
N SER A 113 -6.27 10.15 -10.05
CA SER A 113 -4.95 10.20 -10.69
C SER A 113 -4.83 11.36 -11.70
N ALA A 114 -5.93 11.76 -12.33
CA ALA A 114 -5.96 12.88 -13.27
C ALA A 114 -6.00 14.27 -12.60
N ARG A 115 -6.12 14.33 -11.26
CA ARG A 115 -6.15 15.59 -10.52
C ARG A 115 -4.76 16.21 -10.49
N VAL A 116 -4.65 17.45 -10.94
CA VAL A 116 -3.37 18.19 -11.01
C VAL A 116 -3.11 19.07 -9.79
N GLU A 117 -4.16 19.41 -9.02
CA GLU A 117 -4.06 20.26 -7.84
C GLU A 117 -4.78 19.65 -6.63
N GLY A 118 -4.27 19.93 -5.43
CA GLY A 118 -4.84 19.44 -4.17
C GLY A 118 -4.57 17.97 -3.91
N ALA A 119 -5.47 17.32 -3.19
CA ALA A 119 -5.38 15.90 -2.85
C ALA A 119 -6.75 15.23 -2.94
N SER A 120 -6.75 13.92 -3.14
CA SER A 120 -7.94 13.06 -3.06
C SER A 120 -7.78 12.07 -1.92
N VAL A 121 -8.82 11.95 -1.09
CA VAL A 121 -8.89 10.96 -0.01
C VAL A 121 -10.08 10.07 -0.29
N PHE A 122 -9.85 8.76 -0.22
CA PHE A 122 -10.91 7.77 -0.36
C PHE A 122 -11.45 7.41 1.02
N ALA A 123 -12.74 7.59 1.21
CA ALA A 123 -13.43 7.30 2.47
C ALA A 123 -14.75 6.58 2.20
N TYR A 124 -15.21 5.82 3.17
CA TYR A 124 -16.53 5.24 3.14
C TYR A 124 -17.20 5.35 4.52
N GLN A 125 -18.52 5.35 4.54
CA GLN A 125 -19.28 5.48 5.77
C GLN A 125 -19.27 4.16 6.55
N VAL A 126 -18.94 4.24 7.83
CA VAL A 126 -18.97 3.12 8.77
C VAL A 126 -19.93 3.40 9.93
N THR A 127 -20.47 2.34 10.53
CA THR A 127 -21.40 2.46 11.66
C THR A 127 -20.68 2.86 12.95
N ASN A 128 -19.46 2.36 13.15
CA ASN A 128 -18.65 2.59 14.36
C ASN A 128 -17.30 3.24 13.98
N PRO A 129 -17.25 4.54 13.68
CA PRO A 129 -16.01 5.19 13.22
C PRO A 129 -14.88 5.15 14.25
N GLN A 130 -15.18 5.02 15.55
CA GLN A 130 -14.18 4.89 16.61
C GLN A 130 -13.33 3.61 16.54
N ASP A 131 -13.78 2.60 15.78
CA ASP A 131 -13.05 1.34 15.57
C ASP A 131 -12.03 1.42 14.43
N TYR A 132 -12.04 2.54 13.68
CA TYR A 132 -11.18 2.84 12.55
C TYR A 132 -10.35 4.08 12.87
N GLY A 133 -9.07 4.06 12.54
CA GLY A 133 -8.15 5.17 12.81
C GLY A 133 -8.45 6.45 12.03
#